data_f7d6b2547605eeff0549fae8ad926a82
#
_entry.id   f7d6b2547605eeff0549fae8ad926a82
#
_cell.length_a   1.000
_cell.length_b   1.000
_cell.length_c   1.000
_cell.angle_alpha   90.00
_cell.angle_beta   90.00
_cell.angle_gamma   90.00
#
_symmetry.space_group_name_H-M   'P 1'
#
loop_
_entity.id
_entity.type
_entity.pdbx_description
1 polymer ?
#
loop_
_entity_poly.entity_id
_entity_poly.type
_entity_poly.pdbx_seq_one_letter_code
_entity_poly.pdbx_strand_id
1 'polypeptide(L)'
;MPRLLLIAIGALWVAGCQLAPEHRRPLLPTVEHYPGALEPQQGSVVASEITWPAFFRDPRLRMLIGTALEYNRDMRIAVLRVEEARGQYRVRDAERYPTVGLDAAAVRSRSNIPGGAGAAAAGGLSGGISERYSVEVGVTAFELDFWGRVRNLSEAARAEYLATVQAQRAFQLSLIGDVASTYMAIRSAEQRLQLALSTVENRRDEVRISKVRLDAGIASALEYNQAKALLAQAETQLSEIRLLLARQSNYLRLLVGTVPDARPPEPLPLNRQLLEPALAAGLPSQLLFSRPDIIAAEERLRAARANIGVARAAFFPRISLTGSAGYASAELDGLVSGENRIWSIGPSVSLPIFDFGGRRANLTVAEARENIAVAEYERTVQAAFREVADALAGRRYLAEQLARQEGNVRTLRNIAELADVRYDEGVVNFLQVLDAERSLFDAEQALLQIRRAQLENLVALYVSLGGGTRAGAEQ
;
A
#
# COMPACT_ATOMS: atom_id res chain seq x y z
N MET A 1 61.45 3.50 3.94
CA MET A 1 60.39 3.90 4.88
C MET A 1 59.48 5.05 4.39
N PRO A 2 59.91 6.06 3.56
CA PRO A 2 58.96 7.14 3.15
C PRO A 2 57.86 6.68 2.20
N ARG A 3 58.05 5.61 1.40
CA ARG A 3 57.04 5.09 0.47
C ARG A 3 55.84 4.39 1.15
N LEU A 4 56.06 3.75 2.30
CA LEU A 4 55.01 3.13 3.10
C LEU A 4 54.17 4.18 3.84
N LEU A 5 54.77 5.31 4.24
CA LEU A 5 54.06 6.42 4.87
C LEU A 5 53.11 7.15 3.86
N LEU A 6 53.55 7.31 2.60
CA LEU A 6 52.74 7.88 1.53
C LEU A 6 51.55 6.98 1.15
N ILE A 7 51.73 5.65 1.18
CA ILE A 7 50.66 4.68 0.93
C ILE A 7 49.67 4.67 2.12
N ALA A 8 50.17 4.77 3.36
CA ALA A 8 49.31 4.83 4.55
C ALA A 8 48.52 6.15 4.65
N ILE A 9 49.11 7.29 4.26
CA ILE A 9 48.43 8.58 4.15
C ILE A 9 47.41 8.55 3.01
N GLY A 10 47.73 7.93 1.87
CA GLY A 10 46.77 7.71 0.76
C GLY A 10 45.59 6.83 1.14
N ALA A 11 45.82 5.80 1.96
CA ALA A 11 44.73 4.90 2.43
C ALA A 11 43.77 5.57 3.44
N LEU A 12 44.24 6.53 4.23
CA LEU A 12 43.37 7.30 5.14
C LEU A 12 42.41 8.28 4.40
N TRP A 13 42.73 8.67 3.17
CA TRP A 13 41.91 9.55 2.35
C TRP A 13 40.81 8.81 1.58
N VAL A 14 40.84 7.48 1.56
CA VAL A 14 39.84 6.63 0.88
C VAL A 14 38.61 6.36 1.77
N ALA A 15 38.62 6.71 3.06
CA ALA A 15 37.43 6.75 3.88
C ALA A 15 36.58 7.96 3.48
N GLY A 16 35.85 7.85 2.36
CA GLY A 16 35.00 8.92 1.81
C GLY A 16 34.10 9.48 2.90
N CYS A 17 34.12 10.82 3.07
CA CYS A 17 33.31 11.54 4.06
C CYS A 17 31.83 11.31 3.76
N GLN A 18 31.13 10.64 4.67
CA GLN A 18 29.67 10.55 4.59
C GLN A 18 29.08 11.86 5.09
N LEU A 19 28.44 12.63 4.17
CA LEU A 19 27.86 13.93 4.47
C LEU A 19 26.34 13.85 4.78
N ALA A 20 25.71 12.70 4.60
CA ALA A 20 24.33 12.46 5.00
C ALA A 20 24.22 12.38 6.53
N PRO A 21 23.14 12.90 7.12
CA PRO A 21 22.85 12.72 8.53
C PRO A 21 22.72 11.23 8.89
N GLU A 22 23.18 10.86 10.08
CA GLU A 22 22.94 9.52 10.60
C GLU A 22 21.43 9.24 10.72
N HIS A 23 21.00 8.07 10.29
CA HIS A 23 19.59 7.68 10.43
C HIS A 23 19.28 7.37 11.90
N ARG A 24 18.42 8.19 12.50
CA ARG A 24 17.85 7.97 13.84
C ARG A 24 16.34 7.97 13.73
N ARG A 25 15.70 6.97 14.32
CA ARG A 25 14.25 6.95 14.39
C ARG A 25 13.75 8.15 15.20
N PRO A 26 12.73 8.89 14.70
CA PRO A 26 12.05 9.90 15.52
C PRO A 26 11.45 9.26 16.79
N LEU A 27 11.27 10.06 17.82
CA LEU A 27 10.55 9.64 19.03
C LEU A 27 9.11 9.32 18.65
N LEU A 28 8.54 8.28 19.27
CA LEU A 28 7.16 7.87 18.98
C LEU A 28 6.18 8.88 19.59
N PRO A 29 5.28 9.48 18.79
CA PRO A 29 4.26 10.40 19.30
C PRO A 29 3.03 9.64 19.85
N THR A 30 3.24 8.47 20.49
CA THR A 30 2.17 7.58 20.95
C THR A 30 2.42 7.17 22.40
N VAL A 31 1.35 6.77 23.10
CA VAL A 31 1.44 6.23 24.47
C VAL A 31 2.07 4.83 24.47
N GLU A 32 2.61 4.42 25.63
CA GLU A 32 3.32 3.13 25.77
C GLU A 32 2.40 1.92 25.71
N HIS A 33 1.09 2.09 25.98
CA HIS A 33 0.09 1.03 25.95
C HIS A 33 -1.17 1.46 25.21
N TYR A 34 -1.86 0.51 24.58
CA TYR A 34 -3.15 0.78 23.96
C TYR A 34 -4.23 1.02 25.03
N PRO A 35 -5.08 2.06 24.86
CA PRO A 35 -6.24 2.23 25.73
C PRO A 35 -7.18 1.02 25.60
N GLY A 36 -7.53 0.40 26.75
CA GLY A 36 -8.45 -0.74 26.75
C GLY A 36 -7.88 -2.07 26.25
N ALA A 37 -6.57 -2.19 26.06
CA ALA A 37 -5.94 -3.46 25.80
C ALA A 37 -6.22 -4.41 27.00
N LEU A 38 -6.79 -5.58 26.70
CA LEU A 38 -6.88 -6.66 27.67
C LEU A 38 -5.46 -7.20 27.91
N GLU A 39 -5.13 -7.53 29.16
CA GLU A 39 -3.88 -8.20 29.44
C GLU A 39 -3.77 -9.48 28.60
N PRO A 40 -2.56 -9.82 28.10
CA PRO A 40 -2.34 -11.02 27.33
C PRO A 40 -2.81 -12.25 28.11
N GLN A 41 -3.87 -12.89 27.68
CA GLN A 41 -4.32 -14.14 28.26
C GLN A 41 -3.36 -15.26 27.86
N GLN A 42 -3.19 -16.28 28.73
CA GLN A 42 -2.45 -17.50 28.37
C GLN A 42 -3.05 -18.10 27.11
N GLY A 43 -2.23 -18.26 26.06
CA GLY A 43 -2.65 -18.76 24.74
C GLY A 43 -3.01 -17.66 23.71
N SER A 44 -2.82 -16.37 24.03
CA SER A 44 -2.95 -15.31 23.03
C SER A 44 -1.84 -15.39 21.99
N VAL A 45 -2.20 -15.29 20.71
CA VAL A 45 -1.27 -15.39 19.57
C VAL A 45 -1.07 -14.01 18.97
N VAL A 46 0.18 -13.71 18.55
CA VAL A 46 0.51 -12.45 17.90
C VAL A 46 0.00 -12.48 16.45
N ALA A 47 -0.80 -11.50 16.05
CA ALA A 47 -1.45 -11.48 14.74
C ALA A 47 -0.44 -11.55 13.57
N SER A 48 0.75 -10.95 13.70
CA SER A 48 1.80 -10.99 12.68
C SER A 48 2.38 -12.38 12.41
N GLU A 49 2.17 -13.34 13.32
CA GLU A 49 2.62 -14.74 13.19
C GLU A 49 1.55 -15.66 12.61
N ILE A 50 0.30 -15.21 12.52
CA ILE A 50 -0.80 -15.99 11.97
C ILE A 50 -0.93 -15.67 10.48
N THR A 51 -0.70 -16.67 9.62
CA THR A 51 -0.94 -16.51 8.18
C THR A 51 -2.42 -16.30 7.89
N TRP A 52 -2.75 -15.57 6.82
CA TRP A 52 -4.14 -15.34 6.45
C TRP A 52 -4.94 -16.64 6.19
N PRO A 53 -4.37 -17.74 5.59
CA PRO A 53 -5.11 -18.98 5.42
C PRO A 53 -5.43 -19.71 6.76
N ALA A 54 -4.64 -19.45 7.80
CA ALA A 54 -4.92 -19.97 9.15
C ALA A 54 -5.97 -19.08 9.87
N PHE A 55 -5.97 -17.78 9.64
CA PHE A 55 -6.92 -16.85 10.24
C PHE A 55 -8.34 -17.00 9.69
N PHE A 56 -8.50 -17.10 8.37
CA PHE A 56 -9.80 -17.29 7.72
C PHE A 56 -10.12 -18.78 7.60
N ARG A 57 -11.21 -19.24 8.23
CA ARG A 57 -11.62 -20.64 8.22
C ARG A 57 -12.44 -21.04 7.00
N ASP A 58 -13.21 -20.09 6.44
CA ASP A 58 -14.10 -20.36 5.32
C ASP A 58 -13.29 -20.68 4.05
N PRO A 59 -13.45 -21.89 3.46
CA PRO A 59 -12.71 -22.29 2.28
C PRO A 59 -13.06 -21.44 1.06
N ARG A 60 -14.31 -20.93 0.96
CA ARG A 60 -14.72 -20.04 -0.11
C ARG A 60 -14.04 -18.69 0.00
N LEU A 61 -13.96 -18.14 1.21
CA LEU A 61 -13.23 -16.89 1.45
C LEU A 61 -11.74 -17.03 1.15
N ARG A 62 -11.11 -18.13 1.59
CA ARG A 62 -9.69 -18.41 1.27
C ARG A 62 -9.44 -18.49 -0.23
N MET A 63 -10.30 -19.16 -0.97
CA MET A 63 -10.23 -19.21 -2.43
C MET A 63 -10.32 -17.80 -3.03
N LEU A 64 -11.29 -16.98 -2.61
CA LEU A 64 -11.46 -15.62 -3.12
C LEU A 64 -10.25 -14.72 -2.82
N ILE A 65 -9.68 -14.81 -1.61
CA ILE A 65 -8.46 -14.07 -1.25
C ILE A 65 -7.29 -14.54 -2.14
N GLY A 66 -7.07 -15.85 -2.28
CA GLY A 66 -6.01 -16.38 -3.13
C GLY A 66 -6.14 -15.91 -4.58
N THR A 67 -7.35 -15.99 -5.14
CA THR A 67 -7.64 -15.49 -6.50
C THR A 67 -7.41 -13.97 -6.61
N ALA A 68 -7.81 -13.19 -5.60
CA ALA A 68 -7.57 -11.74 -5.58
C ALA A 68 -6.07 -11.42 -5.58
N LEU A 69 -5.28 -12.10 -4.76
CA LEU A 69 -3.83 -11.89 -4.70
C LEU A 69 -3.14 -12.21 -6.05
N GLU A 70 -3.68 -13.11 -6.84
CA GLU A 70 -3.15 -13.51 -8.14
C GLU A 70 -3.65 -12.62 -9.29
N TYR A 71 -4.94 -12.27 -9.31
CA TYR A 71 -5.59 -11.65 -10.48
C TYR A 71 -5.99 -10.18 -10.29
N ASN A 72 -5.94 -9.63 -9.07
CA ASN A 72 -6.27 -8.23 -8.84
C ASN A 72 -5.32 -7.30 -9.62
N ARG A 73 -5.90 -6.32 -10.33
CA ARG A 73 -5.12 -5.41 -11.20
C ARG A 73 -4.26 -4.43 -10.42
N ASP A 74 -4.75 -3.93 -9.29
CA ASP A 74 -3.99 -3.01 -8.45
C ASP A 74 -2.83 -3.74 -7.74
N MET A 75 -3.01 -5.01 -7.35
CA MET A 75 -1.93 -5.85 -6.85
C MET A 75 -0.83 -6.04 -7.92
N ARG A 76 -1.23 -6.31 -9.17
CA ARG A 76 -0.29 -6.40 -10.29
C ARG A 76 0.45 -5.09 -10.54
N ILE A 77 -0.25 -3.95 -10.46
CA ILE A 77 0.38 -2.62 -10.56
C ILE A 77 1.38 -2.42 -9.42
N ALA A 78 1.05 -2.80 -8.19
CA ALA A 78 1.96 -2.70 -7.06
C ALA A 78 3.24 -3.53 -7.26
N VAL A 79 3.13 -4.76 -7.78
CA VAL A 79 4.30 -5.60 -8.12
C VAL A 79 5.16 -4.95 -9.21
N LEU A 80 4.54 -4.44 -10.29
CA LEU A 80 5.27 -3.78 -11.37
C LEU A 80 5.97 -2.49 -10.92
N ARG A 81 5.38 -1.74 -9.97
CA ARG A 81 6.05 -0.59 -9.32
C ARG A 81 7.30 -0.99 -8.54
N VAL A 82 7.32 -2.18 -7.95
CA VAL A 82 8.53 -2.71 -7.29
C VAL A 82 9.63 -2.99 -8.33
N GLU A 83 9.27 -3.56 -9.49
CA GLU A 83 10.22 -3.78 -10.58
C GLU A 83 10.74 -2.47 -11.16
N GLU A 84 9.88 -1.48 -11.36
CA GLU A 84 10.25 -0.13 -11.80
C GLU A 84 11.25 0.52 -10.82
N ALA A 85 10.91 0.54 -9.52
CA ALA A 85 11.78 1.11 -8.48
C ALA A 85 13.11 0.38 -8.38
N ARG A 86 13.12 -0.95 -8.56
CA ARG A 86 14.35 -1.74 -8.64
C ARG A 86 15.19 -1.36 -9.85
N GLY A 87 14.55 -1.12 -11.00
CA GLY A 87 15.21 -0.64 -12.21
C GLY A 87 15.86 0.73 -11.97
N GLN A 88 15.12 1.67 -11.39
CA GLN A 88 15.62 3.02 -11.06
C GLN A 88 16.79 2.97 -10.08
N TYR A 89 16.71 2.12 -9.03
CA TYR A 89 17.85 1.89 -8.12
C TYR A 89 19.08 1.39 -8.89
N ARG A 90 18.93 0.39 -9.78
CA ARG A 90 20.06 -0.15 -10.57
C ARG A 90 20.68 0.91 -11.49
N VAL A 91 19.88 1.78 -12.07
CA VAL A 91 20.38 2.92 -12.88
C VAL A 91 21.24 3.84 -12.02
N ARG A 92 20.80 4.21 -10.81
CA ARG A 92 21.56 5.05 -9.89
C ARG A 92 22.81 4.35 -9.33
N ASP A 93 22.71 3.06 -9.07
CA ASP A 93 23.86 2.28 -8.58
C ASP A 93 24.92 2.09 -9.67
N ALA A 94 24.52 2.00 -10.94
CA ALA A 94 25.43 1.94 -12.08
C ALA A 94 26.29 3.21 -12.23
N GLU A 95 25.79 4.39 -11.80
CA GLU A 95 26.56 5.66 -11.81
C GLU A 95 27.83 5.60 -10.91
N ARG A 96 27.94 4.62 -10.02
CA ARG A 96 29.13 4.36 -9.18
C ARG A 96 30.28 3.71 -9.94
N TYR A 97 30.04 3.29 -11.17
CA TYR A 97 31.01 2.62 -12.02
C TYR A 97 31.21 3.41 -13.33
N PRO A 98 32.40 3.36 -13.93
CA PRO A 98 32.64 4.04 -15.20
C PRO A 98 31.84 3.40 -16.33
N THR A 99 31.20 4.25 -17.14
CA THR A 99 30.53 3.80 -18.37
C THR A 99 31.58 3.78 -19.48
N VAL A 100 31.76 2.62 -20.10
CA VAL A 100 32.65 2.46 -21.24
C VAL A 100 31.84 2.53 -22.52
N GLY A 101 32.18 3.48 -23.39
CA GLY A 101 31.54 3.67 -24.69
C GLY A 101 32.50 3.41 -25.84
N LEU A 102 31.97 3.11 -27.00
CA LEU A 102 32.66 3.13 -28.29
C LEU A 102 32.11 4.29 -29.10
N ASP A 103 32.94 5.24 -29.38
CA ASP A 103 32.61 6.42 -30.19
C ASP A 103 33.32 6.35 -31.55
N ALA A 104 32.56 6.51 -32.63
CA ALA A 104 33.09 6.63 -33.96
C ALA A 104 32.59 7.94 -34.57
N ALA A 105 33.49 8.76 -35.09
CA ALA A 105 33.15 10.05 -35.66
C ALA A 105 33.89 10.28 -36.99
N ALA A 106 33.19 10.88 -37.95
CA ALA A 106 33.76 11.43 -39.15
C ALA A 106 33.37 12.91 -39.24
N VAL A 107 34.35 13.79 -39.17
CA VAL A 107 34.14 15.24 -39.17
C VAL A 107 34.86 15.84 -40.36
N ARG A 108 34.13 16.51 -41.22
CA ARG A 108 34.68 17.34 -42.28
C ARG A 108 34.36 18.79 -41.99
N SER A 109 35.39 19.60 -41.80
CA SER A 109 35.26 21.01 -41.45
C SER A 109 35.99 21.89 -42.42
N ARG A 110 35.45 23.08 -42.70
CA ARG A 110 36.12 24.13 -43.45
C ARG A 110 36.34 25.34 -42.51
N SER A 111 37.59 25.70 -42.33
CA SER A 111 37.94 26.90 -41.57
C SER A 111 38.38 28.02 -42.52
N ASN A 112 37.77 29.18 -42.38
CA ASN A 112 38.10 30.40 -43.10
C ASN A 112 38.78 31.43 -42.18
N ILE A 113 39.52 30.99 -41.14
CA ILE A 113 40.22 31.90 -40.24
C ILE A 113 41.48 32.38 -41.00
N PRO A 114 41.61 33.69 -41.37
CA PRO A 114 42.84 34.24 -41.86
C PRO A 114 43.90 34.16 -40.75
N GLY A 115 45.06 33.70 -41.05
CA GLY A 115 46.15 33.34 -40.16
C GLY A 115 46.40 34.30 -39.02
N GLY A 116 46.02 33.91 -37.78
CA GLY A 116 46.51 34.52 -36.56
C GLY A 116 47.92 34.01 -36.27
N ALA A 117 48.75 34.81 -35.62
CA ALA A 117 50.16 34.60 -35.32
C ALA A 117 50.57 33.28 -34.62
N GLY A 118 49.62 32.40 -34.27
CA GLY A 118 49.86 31.07 -33.70
C GLY A 118 49.85 29.94 -34.75
N ALA A 119 49.34 30.15 -35.97
CA ALA A 119 49.24 29.10 -37.00
C ALA A 119 50.57 28.90 -37.79
N ALA A 120 51.46 29.83 -37.68
CA ALA A 120 52.79 29.74 -38.36
C ALA A 120 53.76 28.72 -37.76
N ALA A 121 53.53 28.32 -36.50
CA ALA A 121 54.33 27.32 -35.82
C ALA A 121 53.91 25.85 -36.12
N ALA A 122 52.79 25.64 -36.77
CA ALA A 122 52.25 24.32 -37.06
C ALA A 122 52.19 23.96 -38.53
N GLY A 123 52.90 24.69 -39.39
CA GLY A 123 53.21 24.29 -40.82
C GLY A 123 52.02 24.16 -41.75
N GLY A 124 50.85 24.82 -41.49
CA GLY A 124 49.65 24.67 -42.30
C GLY A 124 48.89 25.97 -42.49
N LEU A 125 49.23 26.73 -43.50
CA LEU A 125 48.54 27.92 -43.96
C LEU A 125 47.71 27.61 -45.20
N SER A 126 46.47 27.34 -45.04
CA SER A 126 45.45 27.74 -45.99
C SER A 126 44.09 27.36 -45.47
N GLY A 127 43.09 28.25 -45.59
CA GLY A 127 41.71 27.96 -45.35
C GLY A 127 41.31 26.74 -46.15
N GLY A 128 41.45 25.56 -45.58
CA GLY A 128 41.28 24.28 -46.21
C GLY A 128 40.15 23.48 -45.55
N ILE A 129 39.70 22.48 -46.26
CA ILE A 129 38.85 21.43 -45.75
C ILE A 129 39.74 20.51 -44.95
N SER A 130 39.43 20.27 -43.68
CA SER A 130 40.06 19.26 -42.85
C SER A 130 39.08 18.12 -42.60
N GLU A 131 39.52 16.91 -42.78
CA GLU A 131 38.79 15.68 -42.46
C GLU A 131 39.41 15.01 -41.27
N ARG A 132 38.58 14.45 -40.40
CA ARG A 132 39.04 13.67 -39.25
C ARG A 132 38.09 12.48 -39.10
N TYR A 133 38.66 11.33 -39.12
CA TYR A 133 38.00 10.07 -38.81
C TYR A 133 38.59 9.58 -37.47
N SER A 134 37.73 9.15 -36.55
CA SER A 134 38.15 8.57 -35.27
C SER A 134 37.28 7.41 -34.83
N VAL A 135 37.86 6.43 -34.19
CA VAL A 135 37.19 5.32 -33.51
C VAL A 135 37.90 5.14 -32.16
N GLU A 136 37.18 5.40 -31.10
CA GLU A 136 37.74 5.41 -29.73
C GLU A 136 36.87 4.62 -28.77
N VAL A 137 37.47 3.84 -27.88
CA VAL A 137 36.84 3.28 -26.69
C VAL A 137 37.22 4.16 -25.51
N GLY A 138 36.23 4.59 -24.73
CA GLY A 138 36.55 5.52 -23.66
C GLY A 138 35.54 5.54 -22.53
N VAL A 139 35.94 6.21 -21.48
CA VAL A 139 35.14 6.56 -20.31
C VAL A 139 34.97 8.06 -20.29
N THR A 140 33.69 8.50 -20.33
CA THR A 140 33.38 9.92 -20.35
C THR A 140 32.93 10.41 -18.99
N ALA A 141 33.72 11.32 -18.38
CA ALA A 141 33.38 12.05 -17.16
C ALA A 141 32.94 11.18 -15.96
N PHE A 142 33.66 10.07 -15.71
CA PHE A 142 33.42 9.25 -14.51
C PHE A 142 33.72 10.05 -13.25
N GLU A 143 32.73 10.24 -12.35
CA GLU A 143 32.89 10.98 -11.12
C GLU A 143 33.57 10.15 -10.04
N LEU A 144 34.70 10.63 -9.55
CA LEU A 144 35.42 10.05 -8.38
C LEU A 144 34.71 10.58 -7.12
N ASP A 145 33.89 9.73 -6.49
CA ASP A 145 32.98 10.12 -5.41
C ASP A 145 33.64 10.23 -4.03
N PHE A 146 34.52 11.20 -3.85
CA PHE A 146 35.19 11.45 -2.56
C PHE A 146 34.22 11.98 -1.47
N TRP A 147 33.14 12.65 -1.88
CA TRP A 147 32.22 13.34 -0.97
C TRP A 147 30.89 12.57 -0.79
N GLY A 148 30.78 11.40 -1.38
CA GLY A 148 29.64 10.53 -1.25
C GLY A 148 28.39 11.02 -2.00
N ARG A 149 28.50 11.88 -3.03
CA ARG A 149 27.36 12.37 -3.80
C ARG A 149 26.66 11.23 -4.55
N VAL A 150 27.41 10.48 -5.34
CA VAL A 150 26.89 9.37 -6.15
C VAL A 150 26.44 8.22 -5.24
N ARG A 151 27.21 7.94 -4.19
CA ARG A 151 26.85 6.96 -3.17
C ARG A 151 25.52 7.31 -2.49
N ASN A 152 25.31 8.56 -2.10
CA ASN A 152 24.07 8.98 -1.47
C ASN A 152 22.88 9.00 -2.45
N LEU A 153 23.08 9.27 -3.75
CA LEU A 153 22.05 9.09 -4.77
C LEU A 153 21.63 7.62 -4.92
N SER A 154 22.58 6.70 -4.94
CA SER A 154 22.31 5.26 -4.97
C SER A 154 21.59 4.81 -3.69
N GLU A 155 22.01 5.28 -2.51
CA GLU A 155 21.38 4.93 -1.23
C GLU A 155 19.96 5.50 -1.11
N ALA A 156 19.71 6.73 -1.60
CA ALA A 156 18.36 7.29 -1.68
C ALA A 156 17.45 6.44 -2.59
N ALA A 157 17.94 6.07 -3.78
CA ALA A 157 17.18 5.22 -4.69
C ALA A 157 16.95 3.80 -4.14
N ARG A 158 17.90 3.26 -3.39
CA ARG A 158 17.76 1.98 -2.69
C ARG A 158 16.68 2.05 -1.61
N ALA A 159 16.68 3.11 -0.81
CA ALA A 159 15.68 3.31 0.23
C ALA A 159 14.26 3.48 -0.38
N GLU A 160 14.12 4.22 -1.48
CA GLU A 160 12.85 4.32 -2.23
C GLU A 160 12.40 2.97 -2.79
N TYR A 161 13.32 2.16 -3.32
CA TYR A 161 13.00 0.79 -3.75
C TYR A 161 12.48 -0.05 -2.58
N LEU A 162 13.15 -0.02 -1.41
CA LEU A 162 12.71 -0.74 -0.22
C LEU A 162 11.36 -0.23 0.31
N ALA A 163 11.13 1.09 0.27
CA ALA A 163 9.84 1.69 0.59
C ALA A 163 8.73 1.16 -0.33
N THR A 164 9.00 1.03 -1.64
CA THR A 164 8.04 0.49 -2.61
C THR A 164 7.73 -0.99 -2.38
N VAL A 165 8.73 -1.80 -1.99
CA VAL A 165 8.52 -3.20 -1.58
C VAL A 165 7.58 -3.29 -0.38
N GLN A 166 7.77 -2.43 0.63
CA GLN A 166 6.91 -2.43 1.80
C GLN A 166 5.51 -1.87 1.49
N ALA A 167 5.40 -0.90 0.60
CA ALA A 167 4.10 -0.40 0.13
C ALA A 167 3.29 -1.48 -0.61
N GLN A 168 3.95 -2.33 -1.40
CA GLN A 168 3.31 -3.50 -2.03
C GLN A 168 2.79 -4.49 -0.98
N ARG A 169 3.56 -4.77 0.08
CA ARG A 169 3.12 -5.64 1.19
C ARG A 169 1.96 -5.03 1.97
N ALA A 170 1.97 -3.71 2.21
CA ALA A 170 0.86 -3.01 2.83
C ALA A 170 -0.40 -3.11 1.99
N PHE A 171 -0.29 -2.93 0.67
CA PHE A 171 -1.42 -3.12 -0.25
C PHE A 171 -1.96 -4.55 -0.25
N GLN A 172 -1.07 -5.56 -0.24
CA GLN A 172 -1.46 -6.97 -0.13
C GLN A 172 -2.31 -7.22 1.12
N LEU A 173 -1.90 -6.70 2.26
CA LEU A 173 -2.62 -6.84 3.53
C LEU A 173 -3.98 -6.13 3.49
N SER A 174 -4.03 -4.91 2.91
CA SER A 174 -5.28 -4.18 2.69
C SER A 174 -6.23 -4.94 1.78
N LEU A 175 -5.74 -5.49 0.65
CA LEU A 175 -6.56 -6.28 -0.28
C LEU A 175 -7.18 -7.50 0.39
N ILE A 176 -6.42 -8.21 1.24
CA ILE A 176 -6.94 -9.32 2.05
C ILE A 176 -8.09 -8.83 2.95
N GLY A 177 -7.92 -7.70 3.63
CA GLY A 177 -8.94 -7.09 4.48
C GLY A 177 -10.19 -6.69 3.70
N ASP A 178 -10.02 -6.05 2.53
CA ASP A 178 -11.11 -5.58 1.68
C ASP A 178 -11.94 -6.74 1.11
N VAL A 179 -11.28 -7.80 0.62
CA VAL A 179 -11.94 -9.02 0.15
C VAL A 179 -12.72 -9.68 1.28
N ALA A 180 -12.11 -9.82 2.46
CA ALA A 180 -12.75 -10.43 3.61
C ALA A 180 -13.97 -9.63 4.10
N SER A 181 -13.84 -8.33 4.29
CA SER A 181 -14.92 -7.46 4.74
C SER A 181 -16.08 -7.42 3.74
N THR A 182 -15.78 -7.32 2.44
CA THR A 182 -16.79 -7.37 1.37
C THR A 182 -17.51 -8.72 1.36
N TYR A 183 -16.79 -9.82 1.53
CA TYR A 183 -17.37 -11.15 1.63
C TYR A 183 -18.31 -11.28 2.85
N MET A 184 -17.89 -10.79 4.03
CA MET A 184 -18.77 -10.78 5.23
C MET A 184 -20.03 -9.94 5.01
N ALA A 185 -19.90 -8.80 4.32
CA ALA A 185 -21.05 -7.97 3.94
C ALA A 185 -22.02 -8.72 3.02
N ILE A 186 -21.53 -9.47 2.03
CA ILE A 186 -22.33 -10.33 1.16
C ILE A 186 -23.05 -11.41 1.97
N ARG A 187 -22.31 -12.14 2.82
CA ARG A 187 -22.88 -13.22 3.64
C ARG A 187 -23.97 -12.72 4.59
N SER A 188 -23.76 -11.54 5.21
CA SER A 188 -24.80 -10.90 6.03
C SER A 188 -25.99 -10.47 5.19
N ALA A 189 -25.78 -9.89 4.00
CA ALA A 189 -26.87 -9.49 3.10
C ALA A 189 -27.68 -10.69 2.59
N GLU A 190 -27.06 -11.83 2.32
CA GLU A 190 -27.74 -13.08 1.96
C GLU A 190 -28.67 -13.57 3.09
N GLN A 191 -28.22 -13.54 4.34
CA GLN A 191 -29.08 -13.92 5.48
C GLN A 191 -30.23 -12.92 5.66
N ARG A 192 -29.95 -11.62 5.54
CA ARG A 192 -31.00 -10.58 5.58
C ARG A 192 -31.99 -10.72 4.44
N LEU A 193 -31.55 -11.14 3.26
CA LEU A 193 -32.39 -11.40 2.12
C LEU A 193 -33.36 -12.53 2.39
N GLN A 194 -32.90 -13.63 2.97
CA GLN A 194 -33.74 -14.77 3.34
C GLN A 194 -34.85 -14.35 4.36
N LEU A 195 -34.43 -13.60 5.40
CA LEU A 195 -35.36 -13.06 6.38
C LEU A 195 -36.39 -12.13 5.74
N ALA A 196 -35.98 -11.22 4.85
CA ALA A 196 -36.89 -10.31 4.18
C ALA A 196 -37.84 -11.03 3.21
N LEU A 197 -37.41 -12.09 2.53
CA LEU A 197 -38.25 -12.90 1.67
C LEU A 197 -39.35 -13.59 2.46
N SER A 198 -39.04 -14.24 3.58
CA SER A 198 -40.03 -14.88 4.44
C SER A 198 -41.02 -13.85 5.03
N THR A 199 -40.52 -12.67 5.43
CA THR A 199 -41.34 -11.59 5.94
C THR A 199 -42.35 -11.08 4.86
N VAL A 200 -41.88 -10.87 3.62
CA VAL A 200 -42.76 -10.45 2.51
C VAL A 200 -43.83 -11.49 2.25
N GLU A 201 -43.49 -12.79 2.28
CA GLU A 201 -44.48 -13.87 2.11
C GLU A 201 -45.52 -13.85 3.22
N ASN A 202 -45.11 -13.78 4.49
CA ASN A 202 -46.04 -13.66 5.63
C ASN A 202 -46.94 -12.44 5.49
N ARG A 203 -46.39 -11.26 5.17
CA ARG A 203 -47.19 -10.02 4.99
C ARG A 203 -48.17 -10.09 3.83
N ARG A 204 -47.86 -10.83 2.76
CA ARG A 204 -48.82 -11.08 1.66
C ARG A 204 -50.01 -11.92 2.13
N ASP A 205 -49.78 -12.94 2.92
CA ASP A 205 -50.84 -13.76 3.49
C ASP A 205 -51.71 -12.96 4.47
N GLU A 206 -51.11 -12.10 5.31
CA GLU A 206 -51.85 -11.20 6.19
C GLU A 206 -52.74 -10.23 5.43
N VAL A 207 -52.23 -9.61 4.34
CA VAL A 207 -53.06 -8.75 3.48
C VAL A 207 -54.23 -9.53 2.87
N ARG A 208 -53.98 -10.77 2.42
CA ARG A 208 -55.03 -11.67 1.89
C ARG A 208 -56.08 -11.98 2.93
N ILE A 209 -55.68 -12.37 4.14
CA ILE A 209 -56.58 -12.67 5.24
C ILE A 209 -57.39 -11.43 5.66
N SER A 210 -56.72 -10.28 5.84
CA SER A 210 -57.37 -9.01 6.19
C SER A 210 -58.38 -8.58 5.14
N LYS A 211 -58.14 -8.83 3.86
CA LYS A 211 -59.09 -8.56 2.77
C LYS A 211 -60.34 -9.41 2.88
N VAL A 212 -60.20 -10.72 3.09
CA VAL A 212 -61.33 -11.64 3.26
C VAL A 212 -62.16 -11.24 4.48
N ARG A 213 -61.54 -10.85 5.59
CA ARG A 213 -62.24 -10.41 6.81
C ARG A 213 -62.95 -9.06 6.61
N LEU A 214 -62.37 -8.14 5.85
CA LEU A 214 -63.00 -6.87 5.48
C LEU A 214 -64.27 -7.12 4.62
N ASP A 215 -64.14 -7.99 3.58
CA ASP A 215 -65.28 -8.31 2.69
C ASP A 215 -66.36 -9.04 3.43
N ALA A 216 -66.07 -9.80 4.46
CA ALA A 216 -67.03 -10.45 5.37
C ALA A 216 -67.59 -9.49 6.44
N GLY A 217 -67.18 -8.22 6.50
CA GLY A 217 -67.60 -7.24 7.50
C GLY A 217 -67.09 -7.47 8.92
N ILE A 218 -66.05 -8.33 9.09
CA ILE A 218 -65.46 -8.72 10.39
C ILE A 218 -64.28 -7.83 10.76
N ALA A 219 -63.60 -7.22 9.77
CA ALA A 219 -62.46 -6.34 9.98
C ALA A 219 -62.73 -4.94 9.42
N SER A 220 -61.99 -3.94 9.91
CA SER A 220 -62.08 -2.56 9.44
C SER A 220 -61.20 -2.31 8.20
N ALA A 221 -61.59 -1.31 7.39
CA ALA A 221 -60.72 -0.83 6.31
C ALA A 221 -59.39 -0.30 6.81
N LEU A 222 -59.32 0.13 8.07
CA LEU A 222 -58.06 0.56 8.71
C LEU A 222 -57.06 -0.61 8.83
N GLU A 223 -57.51 -1.76 9.37
CA GLU A 223 -56.67 -2.96 9.52
C GLU A 223 -56.15 -3.46 8.18
N TYR A 224 -56.98 -3.50 7.14
CA TYR A 224 -56.56 -3.88 5.81
C TYR A 224 -55.49 -2.93 5.23
N ASN A 225 -55.69 -1.60 5.39
CA ASN A 225 -54.72 -0.64 4.89
C ASN A 225 -53.39 -0.65 5.70
N GLN A 226 -53.43 -0.96 6.99
CA GLN A 226 -52.24 -1.17 7.83
C GLN A 226 -51.43 -2.39 7.36
N ALA A 227 -52.06 -3.53 7.10
CA ALA A 227 -51.40 -4.71 6.55
C ALA A 227 -50.76 -4.42 5.18
N LYS A 228 -51.46 -3.68 4.30
CA LYS A 228 -50.89 -3.22 3.01
C LYS A 228 -49.68 -2.32 3.19
N ALA A 229 -49.70 -1.40 4.14
CA ALA A 229 -48.60 -0.50 4.40
C ALA A 229 -47.33 -1.27 4.87
N LEU A 230 -47.52 -2.28 5.74
CA LEU A 230 -46.44 -3.14 6.19
C LEU A 230 -45.88 -4.04 5.09
N LEU A 231 -46.74 -4.56 4.19
CA LEU A 231 -46.26 -5.28 3.00
C LEU A 231 -45.42 -4.38 2.11
N ALA A 232 -45.91 -3.16 1.81
CA ALA A 232 -45.14 -2.21 0.98
C ALA A 232 -43.79 -1.84 1.61
N GLN A 233 -43.73 -1.69 2.94
CA GLN A 233 -42.49 -1.46 3.67
C GLN A 233 -41.54 -2.66 3.53
N ALA A 234 -42.02 -3.89 3.73
CA ALA A 234 -41.20 -5.10 3.59
C ALA A 234 -40.69 -5.30 2.15
N GLU A 235 -41.49 -5.02 1.12
CA GLU A 235 -41.08 -5.08 -0.28
C GLU A 235 -40.05 -4.01 -0.64
N THR A 236 -40.15 -2.81 -0.05
CA THR A 236 -39.15 -1.75 -0.18
C THR A 236 -37.83 -2.21 0.41
N GLN A 237 -37.83 -2.73 1.63
CA GLN A 237 -36.63 -3.22 2.32
C GLN A 237 -35.99 -4.42 1.61
N LEU A 238 -36.79 -5.33 1.06
CA LEU A 238 -36.31 -6.41 0.19
C LEU A 238 -35.56 -5.88 -1.02
N SER A 239 -36.05 -4.82 -1.64
CA SER A 239 -35.45 -4.18 -2.80
C SER A 239 -34.12 -3.51 -2.43
N GLU A 240 -34.02 -2.86 -1.27
CA GLU A 240 -32.79 -2.28 -0.73
C GLU A 240 -31.71 -3.35 -0.46
N ILE A 241 -32.10 -4.49 0.14
CA ILE A 241 -31.17 -5.60 0.40
C ILE A 241 -30.65 -6.22 -0.90
N ARG A 242 -31.53 -6.37 -1.91
CA ARG A 242 -31.13 -6.85 -3.25
C ARG A 242 -30.13 -5.90 -3.92
N LEU A 243 -30.37 -4.60 -3.84
CA LEU A 243 -29.47 -3.59 -4.36
C LEU A 243 -28.10 -3.63 -3.64
N LEU A 244 -28.11 -3.74 -2.30
CA LEU A 244 -26.88 -3.88 -1.50
C LEU A 244 -26.10 -5.12 -1.94
N LEU A 245 -26.76 -6.27 -2.04
CA LEU A 245 -26.14 -7.53 -2.46
C LEU A 245 -25.52 -7.43 -3.85
N ALA A 246 -26.24 -6.83 -4.81
CA ALA A 246 -25.72 -6.63 -6.16
C ALA A 246 -24.49 -5.73 -6.17
N ARG A 247 -24.49 -4.62 -5.43
CA ARG A 247 -23.35 -3.69 -5.32
C ARG A 247 -22.14 -4.37 -4.68
N GLN A 248 -22.32 -5.07 -3.57
CA GLN A 248 -21.24 -5.78 -2.90
C GLN A 248 -20.66 -6.92 -3.77
N SER A 249 -21.52 -7.63 -4.49
CA SER A 249 -21.08 -8.68 -5.42
C SER A 249 -20.26 -8.10 -6.60
N ASN A 250 -20.67 -6.94 -7.13
CA ASN A 250 -19.90 -6.25 -8.18
C ASN A 250 -18.54 -5.75 -7.64
N TYR A 251 -18.53 -5.22 -6.42
CA TYR A 251 -17.28 -4.78 -5.79
C TYR A 251 -16.34 -5.95 -5.50
N LEU A 252 -16.87 -7.08 -5.01
CA LEU A 252 -16.08 -8.30 -4.82
C LEU A 252 -15.47 -8.81 -6.14
N ARG A 253 -16.21 -8.75 -7.25
CA ARG A 253 -15.66 -9.11 -8.59
C ARG A 253 -14.52 -8.20 -9.00
N LEU A 254 -14.62 -6.89 -8.71
CA LEU A 254 -13.52 -5.95 -8.94
C LEU A 254 -12.29 -6.31 -8.12
N LEU A 255 -12.46 -6.59 -6.81
CA LEU A 255 -11.37 -6.97 -5.93
C LEU A 255 -10.71 -8.29 -6.33
N VAL A 256 -11.50 -9.29 -6.74
CA VAL A 256 -11.00 -10.59 -7.20
C VAL A 256 -10.28 -10.48 -8.56
N GLY A 257 -10.69 -9.53 -9.41
CA GLY A 257 -10.03 -9.24 -10.69
C GLY A 257 -10.30 -10.25 -11.82
N THR A 258 -11.06 -11.29 -11.56
CA THR A 258 -11.48 -12.30 -12.54
C THR A 258 -12.88 -12.84 -12.21
N VAL A 259 -13.48 -13.60 -13.12
CA VAL A 259 -14.73 -14.30 -12.84
C VAL A 259 -14.40 -15.49 -11.93
N PRO A 260 -15.01 -15.56 -10.73
CA PRO A 260 -14.79 -16.70 -9.84
C PRO A 260 -15.21 -18.01 -10.47
N ASP A 261 -14.61 -19.09 -10.00
CA ASP A 261 -14.89 -20.47 -10.46
C ASP A 261 -16.41 -20.76 -10.45
N ALA A 262 -16.86 -21.54 -11.42
CA ALA A 262 -18.28 -21.85 -11.57
C ALA A 262 -18.85 -22.69 -10.41
N ARG A 263 -17.98 -23.32 -9.61
CA ARG A 263 -18.37 -24.13 -8.44
C ARG A 263 -17.52 -23.80 -7.23
N PRO A 264 -17.73 -22.64 -6.58
CA PRO A 264 -17.00 -22.30 -5.37
C PRO A 264 -17.37 -23.27 -4.23
N PRO A 265 -16.47 -23.51 -3.27
CA PRO A 265 -16.76 -24.29 -2.07
C PRO A 265 -18.00 -23.76 -1.34
N GLU A 266 -18.70 -24.64 -0.60
CA GLU A 266 -19.80 -24.20 0.25
C GLU A 266 -19.29 -23.24 1.34
N PRO A 267 -19.98 -22.13 1.55
CA PRO A 267 -19.57 -21.16 2.55
C PRO A 267 -19.91 -21.63 3.96
N LEU A 268 -19.04 -21.33 4.90
CA LEU A 268 -19.35 -21.57 6.31
C LEU A 268 -20.42 -20.59 6.84
N PRO A 269 -21.16 -20.96 7.90
CA PRO A 269 -22.04 -20.04 8.62
C PRO A 269 -21.26 -18.82 9.14
N LEU A 270 -21.92 -17.65 9.24
CA LEU A 270 -21.30 -16.40 9.66
C LEU A 270 -20.54 -16.49 11.01
N ASN A 271 -21.04 -17.26 11.95
CA ASN A 271 -20.42 -17.47 13.27
C ASN A 271 -19.21 -18.42 13.28
N ARG A 272 -18.79 -18.95 12.12
CA ARG A 272 -17.63 -19.87 11.99
C ARG A 272 -16.61 -19.41 10.96
N GLN A 273 -16.68 -18.14 10.53
CA GLN A 273 -15.87 -17.58 9.44
C GLN A 273 -14.39 -17.43 9.81
N LEU A 274 -14.13 -17.04 11.05
CA LEU A 274 -12.81 -16.66 11.52
C LEU A 274 -12.31 -17.62 12.61
N LEU A 275 -11.00 -17.75 12.73
CA LEU A 275 -10.38 -18.28 13.93
C LEU A 275 -10.61 -17.27 15.07
N GLU A 276 -11.14 -17.69 16.18
CA GLU A 276 -11.27 -16.88 17.39
C GLU A 276 -10.10 -17.15 18.38
N PRO A 277 -8.83 -16.91 18.04
CA PRO A 277 -7.81 -16.82 19.04
C PRO A 277 -7.98 -15.47 19.74
N ALA A 278 -7.64 -15.41 20.99
CA ALA A 278 -7.42 -14.13 21.63
C ALA A 278 -6.21 -13.45 20.95
N LEU A 279 -6.47 -12.67 19.88
CA LEU A 279 -5.42 -11.89 19.24
C LEU A 279 -4.84 -10.92 20.29
N ALA A 280 -3.56 -11.12 20.61
CA ALA A 280 -2.83 -10.19 21.45
C ALA A 280 -2.59 -8.89 20.69
N ALA A 281 -2.96 -7.77 21.30
CA ALA A 281 -2.65 -6.45 20.72
C ALA A 281 -1.15 -6.19 20.63
N GLY A 282 -0.33 -6.87 21.45
CA GLY A 282 1.09 -6.61 21.56
C GLY A 282 1.41 -5.24 22.17
N LEU A 283 2.67 -4.86 22.15
CA LEU A 283 3.11 -3.52 22.52
C LEU A 283 3.05 -2.58 21.31
N PRO A 284 2.71 -1.28 21.47
CA PRO A 284 2.71 -0.30 20.39
C PRO A 284 4.02 -0.26 19.60
N SER A 285 5.16 -0.43 20.29
CA SER A 285 6.48 -0.48 19.65
C SER A 285 6.67 -1.67 18.68
N GLN A 286 5.92 -2.76 18.84
CA GLN A 286 5.99 -3.92 17.92
C GLN A 286 5.41 -3.60 16.55
N LEU A 287 4.47 -2.65 16.44
CA LEU A 287 3.94 -2.20 15.15
C LEU A 287 5.02 -1.65 14.22
N LEU A 288 6.06 -1.02 14.78
CA LEU A 288 7.19 -0.47 13.99
C LEU A 288 7.92 -1.54 13.18
N PHE A 289 7.83 -2.80 13.58
CA PHE A 289 8.51 -3.93 12.95
C PHE A 289 7.55 -4.87 12.21
N SER A 290 6.25 -4.76 12.46
CA SER A 290 5.24 -5.65 11.89
C SER A 290 4.41 -5.01 10.77
N ARG A 291 4.29 -3.66 10.77
CA ARG A 291 3.48 -2.95 9.77
C ARG A 291 4.30 -2.49 8.58
N PRO A 292 4.01 -2.98 7.37
CA PRO A 292 4.74 -2.60 6.18
C PRO A 292 4.62 -1.13 5.80
N ASP A 293 3.48 -0.47 6.08
CA ASP A 293 3.27 0.96 5.83
C ASP A 293 4.20 1.86 6.68
N ILE A 294 4.42 1.50 7.95
CA ILE A 294 5.36 2.20 8.84
C ILE A 294 6.80 1.99 8.34
N ILE A 295 7.16 0.77 7.97
CA ILE A 295 8.48 0.47 7.42
C ILE A 295 8.71 1.23 6.10
N ALA A 296 7.69 1.33 5.23
CA ALA A 296 7.78 2.12 4.01
C ALA A 296 8.02 3.61 4.30
N ALA A 297 7.35 4.18 5.30
CA ALA A 297 7.55 5.57 5.70
C ALA A 297 8.97 5.80 6.28
N GLU A 298 9.50 4.86 7.06
CA GLU A 298 10.88 4.90 7.57
C GLU A 298 11.91 4.88 6.42
N GLU A 299 11.72 4.02 5.41
CA GLU A 299 12.62 3.96 4.25
C GLU A 299 12.57 5.26 3.43
N ARG A 300 11.40 5.90 3.26
CA ARG A 300 11.30 7.23 2.64
C ARG A 300 12.05 8.30 3.43
N LEU A 301 12.01 8.25 4.76
CA LEU A 301 12.79 9.14 5.61
C LEU A 301 14.31 8.90 5.41
N ARG A 302 14.75 7.65 5.25
CA ARG A 302 16.14 7.33 4.90
C ARG A 302 16.53 7.91 3.56
N ALA A 303 15.69 7.80 2.55
CA ALA A 303 15.92 8.41 1.24
C ALA A 303 16.07 9.93 1.32
N ALA A 304 15.20 10.60 2.08
CA ALA A 304 15.27 12.06 2.29
C ALA A 304 16.60 12.47 2.96
N ARG A 305 17.06 11.73 3.96
CA ARG A 305 18.36 11.97 4.61
C ARG A 305 19.54 11.75 3.69
N ALA A 306 19.52 10.70 2.87
CA ALA A 306 20.55 10.48 1.86
C ALA A 306 20.62 11.67 0.88
N ASN A 307 19.48 12.24 0.48
CA ASN A 307 19.42 13.41 -0.38
C ASN A 307 20.02 14.68 0.25
N ILE A 308 20.00 14.82 1.59
CA ILE A 308 20.77 15.90 2.27
C ILE A 308 22.26 15.70 2.03
N GLY A 309 22.76 14.46 2.09
CA GLY A 309 24.16 14.15 1.77
C GLY A 309 24.52 14.56 0.35
N VAL A 310 23.64 14.33 -0.63
CA VAL A 310 23.80 14.80 -2.02
C VAL A 310 23.89 16.32 -2.08
N ALA A 311 22.98 17.04 -1.41
CA ALA A 311 22.96 18.49 -1.40
C ALA A 311 24.21 19.11 -0.72
N ARG A 312 24.70 18.50 0.35
CA ARG A 312 25.92 18.92 1.03
C ARG A 312 27.17 18.63 0.17
N ALA A 313 27.20 17.50 -0.54
CA ALA A 313 28.31 17.18 -1.44
C ALA A 313 28.47 18.20 -2.58
N ALA A 314 27.39 18.87 -3.00
CA ALA A 314 27.42 19.89 -4.03
C ALA A 314 28.24 21.16 -3.65
N PHE A 315 28.60 21.35 -2.38
CA PHE A 315 29.49 22.45 -1.93
C PHE A 315 30.97 22.12 -2.13
N PHE A 316 31.30 20.87 -2.43
CA PHE A 316 32.66 20.41 -2.64
C PHE A 316 33.02 20.29 -4.12
N PRO A 317 34.33 20.29 -4.48
CA PRO A 317 34.74 20.09 -5.86
C PRO A 317 34.28 18.75 -6.43
N ARG A 318 33.67 18.79 -7.63
CA ARG A 318 33.42 17.58 -8.40
C ARG A 318 34.71 17.17 -9.13
N ILE A 319 35.17 15.97 -8.92
CA ILE A 319 36.36 15.40 -9.57
C ILE A 319 35.86 14.32 -10.54
N SER A 320 36.15 14.48 -11.83
CA SER A 320 35.83 13.49 -12.84
C SER A 320 37.06 13.05 -13.62
N LEU A 321 37.03 11.81 -14.07
CA LEU A 321 38.04 11.19 -14.87
C LEU A 321 37.47 10.88 -16.27
N THR A 322 38.16 11.37 -17.29
CA THR A 322 37.87 11.02 -18.69
C THR A 322 39.08 10.29 -19.24
N GLY A 323 38.86 9.25 -20.02
CA GLY A 323 39.95 8.51 -20.67
C GLY A 323 39.47 7.85 -21.94
N SER A 324 40.27 7.93 -22.99
CA SER A 324 39.96 7.24 -24.26
C SER A 324 41.21 6.60 -24.85
N ALA A 325 41.02 5.56 -25.65
CA ALA A 325 42.06 4.93 -26.45
C ALA A 325 41.46 4.45 -27.78
N GLY A 326 42.17 4.69 -28.87
CA GLY A 326 41.63 4.36 -30.19
C GLY A 326 42.54 4.75 -31.32
N TYR A 327 41.93 5.13 -32.43
CA TYR A 327 42.59 5.52 -33.65
C TYR A 327 41.95 6.81 -34.22
N ALA A 328 42.80 7.72 -34.76
CA ALA A 328 42.35 8.89 -35.48
C ALA A 328 43.25 9.19 -36.66
N SER A 329 42.65 9.48 -37.81
CA SER A 329 43.35 9.78 -39.05
C SER A 329 42.64 10.89 -39.84
N ALA A 330 43.38 11.57 -40.70
CA ALA A 330 42.81 12.51 -41.68
C ALA A 330 42.20 11.78 -42.90
N GLU A 331 42.56 10.53 -43.11
CA GLU A 331 42.05 9.68 -44.19
C GLU A 331 41.38 8.43 -43.62
N LEU A 332 40.32 7.95 -44.24
CA LEU A 332 39.63 6.75 -43.79
C LEU A 332 40.46 5.49 -44.10
N ASP A 333 41.20 5.52 -45.17
CA ASP A 333 42.13 4.46 -45.53
C ASP A 333 43.32 4.45 -44.56
N GLY A 334 43.54 3.33 -43.94
CA GLY A 334 44.55 3.19 -42.90
C GLY A 334 44.22 3.73 -41.53
N LEU A 335 42.95 4.09 -41.22
CA LEU A 335 42.52 4.56 -39.89
C LEU A 335 42.98 3.64 -38.79
N VAL A 336 42.83 2.32 -38.94
CA VAL A 336 43.27 1.31 -37.95
C VAL A 336 44.69 0.87 -38.21
N SER A 337 45.65 1.78 -38.18
CA SER A 337 47.10 1.52 -38.30
C SER A 337 47.79 1.85 -36.97
N GLY A 338 48.95 1.25 -36.74
CA GLY A 338 49.75 1.49 -35.54
C GLY A 338 50.14 2.95 -35.34
N GLU A 339 50.37 3.66 -36.45
CA GLU A 339 50.78 5.08 -36.49
C GLU A 339 49.65 6.04 -36.08
N ASN A 340 48.40 5.64 -36.26
CA ASN A 340 47.20 6.44 -35.96
C ASN A 340 46.63 6.17 -34.58
N ARG A 341 47.33 5.44 -33.72
CA ARG A 341 46.94 5.12 -32.36
C ARG A 341 46.97 6.37 -31.49
N ILE A 342 45.84 6.65 -30.85
CA ILE A 342 45.74 7.76 -29.91
C ILE A 342 45.22 7.26 -28.53
N TRP A 343 45.57 7.96 -27.49
CA TRP A 343 45.00 7.77 -26.18
C TRP A 343 45.01 9.10 -25.41
N SER A 344 44.04 9.24 -24.51
CA SER A 344 43.97 10.38 -23.61
C SER A 344 43.55 9.92 -22.22
N ILE A 345 44.05 10.56 -21.19
CA ILE A 345 43.55 10.45 -19.79
C ILE A 345 43.60 11.85 -19.19
N GLY A 346 42.48 12.30 -18.66
CA GLY A 346 42.35 13.66 -18.14
C GLY A 346 41.48 13.69 -16.90
N PRO A 347 42.06 13.87 -15.69
CA PRO A 347 41.26 14.26 -14.52
C PRO A 347 40.81 15.70 -14.69
N SER A 348 39.54 16.00 -14.32
CA SER A 348 39.04 17.36 -14.28
C SER A 348 38.44 17.65 -12.90
N VAL A 349 38.62 18.88 -12.42
CA VAL A 349 38.08 19.37 -11.14
C VAL A 349 37.22 20.59 -11.41
N SER A 350 35.96 20.56 -11.00
CA SER A 350 35.03 21.66 -11.14
C SER A 350 34.47 22.04 -9.78
N LEU A 351 34.64 23.31 -9.40
CA LEU A 351 34.06 23.90 -8.20
C LEU A 351 33.37 25.20 -8.55
N PRO A 352 32.03 25.27 -8.47
CA PRO A 352 31.32 26.54 -8.65
C PRO A 352 31.62 27.48 -7.45
N ILE A 353 32.25 28.62 -7.71
CA ILE A 353 32.62 29.59 -6.66
C ILE A 353 31.43 30.49 -6.32
N PHE A 354 30.67 30.90 -7.32
CA PHE A 354 29.53 31.79 -7.17
C PHE A 354 28.33 31.28 -7.98
N ASP A 355 27.17 31.10 -7.32
CA ASP A 355 25.94 30.56 -7.91
C ASP A 355 24.67 31.26 -7.40
N PHE A 356 24.81 32.50 -6.92
CA PHE A 356 23.70 33.32 -6.39
C PHE A 356 22.87 32.61 -5.30
N GLY A 357 23.48 31.68 -4.55
CA GLY A 357 22.84 30.98 -3.44
C GLY A 357 22.08 29.71 -3.85
N GLY A 358 22.17 29.26 -5.11
CA GLY A 358 21.46 28.08 -5.62
C GLY A 358 21.72 26.82 -4.82
N ARG A 359 23.00 26.52 -4.47
CA ARG A 359 23.35 25.33 -3.63
C ARG A 359 22.78 25.41 -2.23
N ARG A 360 22.80 26.63 -1.61
CA ARG A 360 22.21 26.84 -0.28
C ARG A 360 20.70 26.63 -0.30
N ALA A 361 20.02 27.14 -1.32
CA ALA A 361 18.59 26.91 -1.51
C ALA A 361 18.26 25.41 -1.73
N ASN A 362 19.07 24.71 -2.51
CA ASN A 362 18.92 23.26 -2.69
C ASN A 362 19.11 22.46 -1.38
N LEU A 363 20.06 22.85 -0.53
CA LEU A 363 20.21 22.25 0.80
C LEU A 363 18.98 22.53 1.67
N THR A 364 18.48 23.76 1.70
CA THR A 364 17.23 24.09 2.42
C THR A 364 16.04 23.27 1.92
N VAL A 365 15.92 23.03 0.60
CA VAL A 365 14.88 22.12 0.04
C VAL A 365 15.06 20.70 0.55
N ALA A 366 16.30 20.18 0.58
CA ALA A 366 16.55 18.83 1.07
C ALA A 366 16.23 18.69 2.57
N GLU A 367 16.61 19.66 3.40
CA GLU A 367 16.28 19.69 4.84
C GLU A 367 14.77 19.82 5.08
N ALA A 368 14.07 20.66 4.31
CA ALA A 368 12.61 20.76 4.37
C ALA A 368 11.92 19.44 4.01
N ARG A 369 12.43 18.72 2.98
CA ARG A 369 11.93 17.40 2.60
C ARG A 369 12.18 16.34 3.68
N GLU A 370 13.30 16.38 4.41
CA GLU A 370 13.51 15.53 5.58
C GLU A 370 12.45 15.80 6.64
N ASN A 371 12.20 17.06 7.00
CA ASN A 371 11.19 17.42 7.99
C ASN A 371 9.77 16.97 7.56
N ILE A 372 9.45 17.07 6.28
CA ILE A 372 8.20 16.52 5.72
C ILE A 372 8.16 15.00 5.92
N ALA A 373 9.22 14.28 5.59
CA ALA A 373 9.28 12.84 5.74
C ALA A 373 9.21 12.40 7.22
N VAL A 374 9.76 13.16 8.16
CA VAL A 374 9.59 12.95 9.62
C VAL A 374 8.12 13.06 10.00
N ALA A 375 7.46 14.14 9.60
CA ALA A 375 6.04 14.37 9.91
C ALA A 375 5.14 13.29 9.26
N GLU A 376 5.45 12.85 8.04
CA GLU A 376 4.74 11.74 7.38
C GLU A 376 4.93 10.40 8.10
N TYR A 377 6.15 10.11 8.58
CA TYR A 377 6.42 8.93 9.40
C TYR A 377 5.61 8.97 10.70
N GLU A 378 5.67 10.09 11.44
CA GLU A 378 4.91 10.27 12.69
C GLU A 378 3.40 10.14 12.47
N ARG A 379 2.87 10.75 11.42
CA ARG A 379 1.45 10.62 11.02
C ARG A 379 1.07 9.16 10.75
N THR A 380 1.93 8.41 10.05
CA THR A 380 1.69 7.00 9.75
C THR A 380 1.66 6.17 11.03
N VAL A 381 2.57 6.42 11.97
CA VAL A 381 2.59 5.75 13.28
C VAL A 381 1.33 6.08 14.08
N GLN A 382 0.92 7.36 14.12
CA GLN A 382 -0.32 7.78 14.82
C GLN A 382 -1.57 7.14 14.21
N ALA A 383 -1.66 7.08 12.87
CA ALA A 383 -2.76 6.42 12.18
C ALA A 383 -2.82 4.93 12.51
N ALA A 384 -1.68 4.24 12.46
CA ALA A 384 -1.58 2.84 12.82
C ALA A 384 -1.98 2.56 14.27
N PHE A 385 -1.54 3.41 15.21
CA PHE A 385 -1.93 3.32 16.62
C PHE A 385 -3.44 3.49 16.78
N ARG A 386 -4.04 4.50 16.12
CA ARG A 386 -5.49 4.73 16.15
C ARG A 386 -6.26 3.53 15.62
N GLU A 387 -5.86 2.95 14.48
CA GLU A 387 -6.53 1.80 13.89
C GLU A 387 -6.57 0.59 14.83
N VAL A 388 -5.47 0.30 15.54
CA VAL A 388 -5.44 -0.76 16.54
C VAL A 388 -6.33 -0.41 17.73
N ALA A 389 -6.27 0.82 18.24
CA ALA A 389 -7.09 1.26 19.37
C ALA A 389 -8.60 1.20 19.02
N ASP A 390 -8.98 1.65 17.82
CA ASP A 390 -10.36 1.59 17.33
C ASP A 390 -10.84 0.13 17.22
N ALA A 391 -10.00 -0.77 16.68
CA ALA A 391 -10.34 -2.17 16.54
C ALA A 391 -10.46 -2.90 17.92
N LEU A 392 -9.63 -2.53 18.88
CA LEU A 392 -9.74 -3.06 20.26
C LEU A 392 -11.02 -2.57 20.96
N ALA A 393 -11.35 -1.28 20.83
CA ALA A 393 -12.61 -0.74 21.32
C ALA A 393 -13.80 -1.42 20.64
N GLY A 394 -13.74 -1.60 19.31
CA GLY A 394 -14.75 -2.34 18.55
C GLY A 394 -14.93 -3.77 19.04
N ARG A 395 -13.85 -4.50 19.31
CA ARG A 395 -13.89 -5.87 19.84
C ARG A 395 -14.69 -5.94 21.15
N ARG A 396 -14.49 -4.99 22.05
CA ARG A 396 -15.20 -4.93 23.33
C ARG A 396 -16.67 -4.57 23.15
N TYR A 397 -16.92 -3.41 22.54
CA TYR A 397 -18.27 -2.85 22.51
C TYR A 397 -19.21 -3.55 21.53
N LEU A 398 -18.72 -4.10 20.42
CA LEU A 398 -19.54 -4.91 19.52
C LEU A 398 -19.91 -6.26 20.15
N ALA A 399 -19.04 -6.85 20.98
CA ALA A 399 -19.39 -8.05 21.74
C ALA A 399 -20.51 -7.77 22.77
N GLU A 400 -20.44 -6.63 23.47
CA GLU A 400 -21.48 -6.18 24.39
C GLU A 400 -22.82 -5.90 23.64
N GLN A 401 -22.75 -5.21 22.48
CA GLN A 401 -23.91 -4.94 21.64
C GLN A 401 -24.55 -6.24 21.15
N LEU A 402 -23.75 -7.19 20.68
CA LEU A 402 -24.23 -8.48 20.19
C LEU A 402 -25.00 -9.23 21.29
N ALA A 403 -24.43 -9.35 22.47
CA ALA A 403 -25.08 -10.03 23.60
C ALA A 403 -26.42 -9.38 23.98
N ARG A 404 -26.47 -8.03 24.01
CA ARG A 404 -27.72 -7.28 24.29
C ARG A 404 -28.74 -7.47 23.19
N GLN A 405 -28.34 -7.39 21.92
CA GLN A 405 -29.25 -7.55 20.80
C GLN A 405 -29.79 -8.97 20.69
N GLU A 406 -29.00 -9.99 20.97
CA GLU A 406 -29.48 -11.38 21.06
C GLU A 406 -30.54 -11.56 22.16
N GLY A 407 -30.36 -10.90 23.30
CA GLY A 407 -31.36 -10.85 24.36
C GLY A 407 -32.66 -10.16 23.90
N ASN A 408 -32.51 -9.01 23.23
CA ASN A 408 -33.64 -8.26 22.68
C ASN A 408 -34.45 -9.07 21.65
N VAL A 409 -33.78 -9.74 20.71
CA VAL A 409 -34.44 -10.61 19.72
C VAL A 409 -35.21 -11.75 20.40
N ARG A 410 -34.64 -12.39 21.43
CA ARG A 410 -35.38 -13.44 22.18
C ARG A 410 -36.64 -12.90 22.86
N THR A 411 -36.52 -11.72 23.49
CA THR A 411 -37.68 -11.07 24.14
C THR A 411 -38.76 -10.70 23.13
N LEU A 412 -38.38 -10.07 22.00
CA LEU A 412 -39.36 -9.66 20.97
C LEU A 412 -40.00 -10.87 20.26
N ARG A 413 -39.26 -11.98 20.12
CA ARG A 413 -39.85 -13.22 19.58
C ARG A 413 -40.93 -13.77 20.51
N ASN A 414 -40.69 -13.82 21.81
CA ASN A 414 -41.71 -14.21 22.78
C ASN A 414 -42.90 -13.25 22.77
N ILE A 415 -42.67 -11.94 22.62
CA ILE A 415 -43.76 -10.95 22.51
C ILE A 415 -44.59 -11.21 21.24
N ALA A 416 -43.95 -11.47 20.10
CA ALA A 416 -44.69 -11.76 18.87
C ALA A 416 -45.51 -13.05 18.97
N GLU A 417 -44.91 -14.14 19.51
CA GLU A 417 -45.65 -15.39 19.76
C GLU A 417 -46.81 -15.21 20.73
N LEU A 418 -46.66 -14.43 21.81
CA LEU A 418 -47.75 -14.17 22.75
C LEU A 418 -48.81 -13.26 22.16
N ALA A 419 -48.44 -12.28 21.31
CA ALA A 419 -49.41 -11.41 20.63
C ALA A 419 -50.30 -12.20 19.66
N ASP A 420 -49.68 -13.15 18.95
CA ASP A 420 -50.39 -14.02 18.00
C ASP A 420 -51.43 -14.91 18.72
N VAL A 421 -50.99 -15.63 19.77
CA VAL A 421 -51.89 -16.46 20.60
C VAL A 421 -53.06 -15.62 21.20
N ARG A 422 -52.79 -14.43 21.73
CA ARG A 422 -53.81 -13.56 22.30
C ARG A 422 -54.76 -13.00 21.26
N TYR A 423 -54.32 -12.82 20.03
CA TYR A 423 -55.18 -12.42 18.92
C TYR A 423 -56.11 -13.56 18.50
N ASP A 424 -55.60 -14.78 18.42
CA ASP A 424 -56.43 -15.96 18.11
C ASP A 424 -57.52 -16.21 19.17
N GLU A 425 -57.19 -15.92 20.43
CA GLU A 425 -58.14 -15.97 21.56
C GLU A 425 -59.09 -14.74 21.61
N GLY A 426 -58.94 -13.78 20.68
CA GLY A 426 -59.77 -12.58 20.63
C GLY A 426 -59.52 -11.53 21.72
N VAL A 427 -58.45 -11.64 22.47
CA VAL A 427 -58.10 -10.77 23.60
C VAL A 427 -57.47 -9.45 23.16
N VAL A 428 -56.76 -9.45 22.05
CA VAL A 428 -56.10 -8.26 21.48
C VAL A 428 -56.52 -8.02 20.03
N ASN A 429 -56.33 -6.79 19.56
CA ASN A 429 -56.56 -6.46 18.15
C ASN A 429 -55.35 -6.85 17.29
N PHE A 430 -55.58 -7.00 15.98
CA PHE A 430 -54.55 -7.39 15.02
C PHE A 430 -53.35 -6.41 14.94
N LEU A 431 -53.60 -5.12 15.26
CA LEU A 431 -52.54 -4.11 15.27
C LEU A 431 -51.39 -4.48 16.25
N GLN A 432 -51.68 -5.12 17.41
CA GLN A 432 -50.67 -5.53 18.35
C GLN A 432 -49.77 -6.65 17.80
N VAL A 433 -50.33 -7.57 17.03
CA VAL A 433 -49.60 -8.61 16.32
C VAL A 433 -48.66 -7.97 15.30
N LEU A 434 -49.20 -7.10 14.45
CA LEU A 434 -48.42 -6.41 13.41
C LEU A 434 -47.25 -5.58 13.99
N ASP A 435 -47.47 -4.90 15.11
CA ASP A 435 -46.44 -4.09 15.78
C ASP A 435 -45.34 -4.97 16.42
N ALA A 436 -45.73 -6.09 17.04
CA ALA A 436 -44.79 -7.05 17.63
C ALA A 436 -43.92 -7.71 16.56
N GLU A 437 -44.51 -8.15 15.45
CA GLU A 437 -43.75 -8.76 14.33
C GLU A 437 -42.86 -7.77 13.63
N ARG A 438 -43.28 -6.51 13.41
CA ARG A 438 -42.40 -5.46 12.89
C ARG A 438 -41.21 -5.26 13.78
N SER A 439 -41.43 -5.15 15.09
CA SER A 439 -40.36 -4.96 16.09
C SER A 439 -39.36 -6.13 16.09
N LEU A 440 -39.86 -7.36 15.99
CA LEU A 440 -39.04 -8.56 15.89
C LEU A 440 -38.18 -8.56 14.61
N PHE A 441 -38.81 -8.28 13.44
CA PHE A 441 -38.10 -8.22 12.17
C PHE A 441 -36.97 -7.18 12.18
N ASP A 442 -37.26 -5.96 12.67
CA ASP A 442 -36.27 -4.90 12.77
C ASP A 442 -35.10 -5.30 13.70
N ALA A 443 -35.41 -5.95 14.81
CA ALA A 443 -34.39 -6.44 15.75
C ALA A 443 -33.53 -7.57 15.17
N GLU A 444 -34.09 -8.49 14.39
CA GLU A 444 -33.39 -9.56 13.70
C GLU A 444 -32.47 -9.00 12.59
N GLN A 445 -32.92 -8.00 11.83
CA GLN A 445 -32.12 -7.28 10.86
C GLN A 445 -30.93 -6.57 11.53
N ALA A 446 -31.17 -5.90 12.67
CA ALA A 446 -30.12 -5.24 13.46
C ALA A 446 -29.10 -6.25 14.01
N LEU A 447 -29.55 -7.42 14.46
CA LEU A 447 -28.68 -8.50 14.93
C LEU A 447 -27.69 -8.94 13.85
N LEU A 448 -28.16 -9.16 12.63
CA LEU A 448 -27.31 -9.56 11.51
C LEU A 448 -26.30 -8.47 11.13
N GLN A 449 -26.67 -7.20 11.27
CA GLN A 449 -25.76 -6.07 11.04
C GLN A 449 -24.67 -6.00 12.13
N ILE A 450 -25.02 -6.19 13.40
CA ILE A 450 -24.04 -6.19 14.51
C ILE A 450 -23.08 -7.37 14.38
N ARG A 451 -23.56 -8.56 14.02
CA ARG A 451 -22.68 -9.72 13.73
C ARG A 451 -21.69 -9.44 12.61
N ARG A 452 -22.16 -8.81 11.52
CA ARG A 452 -21.27 -8.38 10.44
C ARG A 452 -20.22 -7.41 10.94
N ALA A 453 -20.62 -6.35 11.66
CA ALA A 453 -19.70 -5.35 12.18
C ALA A 453 -18.64 -5.97 13.10
N GLN A 454 -19.01 -6.96 13.92
CA GLN A 454 -18.07 -7.70 14.77
C GLN A 454 -17.03 -8.46 13.94
N LEU A 455 -17.45 -9.16 12.88
CA LEU A 455 -16.55 -9.90 12.01
C LEU A 455 -15.61 -8.96 11.24
N GLU A 456 -16.15 -7.86 10.68
CA GLU A 456 -15.35 -6.82 10.00
C GLU A 456 -14.33 -6.18 10.95
N ASN A 457 -14.71 -5.95 12.21
CA ASN A 457 -13.78 -5.44 13.23
C ASN A 457 -12.66 -6.42 13.57
N LEU A 458 -12.92 -7.72 13.59
CA LEU A 458 -11.88 -8.74 13.80
C LEU A 458 -10.92 -8.80 12.60
N VAL A 459 -11.41 -8.65 11.38
CA VAL A 459 -10.57 -8.50 10.18
C VAL A 459 -9.74 -7.23 10.27
N ALA A 460 -10.35 -6.10 10.64
CA ALA A 460 -9.64 -4.83 10.83
C ALA A 460 -8.55 -4.94 11.90
N LEU A 461 -8.81 -5.61 13.01
CA LEU A 461 -7.81 -5.87 14.05
C LEU A 461 -6.64 -6.72 13.51
N TYR A 462 -6.92 -7.78 12.75
CA TYR A 462 -5.88 -8.61 12.14
C TYR A 462 -5.00 -7.79 11.17
N VAL A 463 -5.61 -6.98 10.31
CA VAL A 463 -4.91 -6.12 9.34
C VAL A 463 -4.09 -5.04 10.05
N SER A 464 -4.68 -4.34 11.05
CA SER A 464 -4.03 -3.24 11.77
C SER A 464 -2.83 -3.69 12.61
N LEU A 465 -2.82 -4.96 13.05
CA LEU A 465 -1.69 -5.58 13.74
C LEU A 465 -0.60 -6.13 12.80
N GLY A 466 -0.76 -5.98 11.48
CA GLY A 466 0.18 -6.50 10.49
C GLY A 466 0.09 -8.02 10.32
N GLY A 467 -1.13 -8.56 10.24
CA GLY A 467 -1.40 -9.99 10.19
C GLY A 467 -0.59 -10.74 9.13
N GLY A 468 0.10 -11.81 9.54
CA GLY A 468 0.86 -12.70 8.67
C GLY A 468 2.17 -12.13 8.09
N THR A 469 2.58 -10.92 8.46
CA THR A 469 3.77 -10.28 7.86
C THR A 469 5.08 -10.95 8.24
N ARG A 470 5.16 -11.56 9.43
CA ARG A 470 6.34 -12.31 9.88
C ARG A 470 6.32 -13.76 9.39
N ALA A 471 5.15 -14.38 9.33
CA ALA A 471 5.01 -15.76 8.86
C ALA A 471 5.35 -15.91 7.34
N GLY A 472 5.26 -14.84 6.55
CA GLY A 472 5.63 -14.83 5.13
C GLY A 472 7.10 -14.47 4.85
N ALA A 473 7.89 -14.12 5.86
CA ALA A 473 9.30 -13.76 5.69
C ALA A 473 10.25 -14.98 5.71
N GLU A 474 9.74 -16.15 6.05
CA GLU A 474 10.50 -17.42 6.11
C GLU A 474 10.29 -18.34 4.87
N GLN A 475 9.52 -17.89 3.88
CA GLN A 475 9.34 -18.55 2.59
C GLN A 475 9.91 -17.71 1.43
#